data_9aece207f8d18739de71ac5d923a15f5
#
_entry.id   9aece207f8d18739de71ac5d923a15f5
#
_cell.length_a   1.000
_cell.length_b   1.000
_cell.length_c   1.000
_cell.angle_alpha   90.00
_cell.angle_beta   90.00
_cell.angle_gamma   90.00
#
_symmetry.space_group_name_H-M   'P 1'
#
loop_
_entity.id
_entity.type
_entity.pdbx_description
1 polymer ?
#
loop_
_entity_poly.entity_id
_entity_poly.type
_entity_poly.pdbx_seq_one_letter_code
_entity_poly.pdbx_strand_id
1 'polypeptide(L)'
;MWMEKFKNKNNETSYRYYEKYKDPYTDKWKRVSVALNKNTKQAQKEAMFRLEEKIKEKLHDKSSSILKTLTFHSLLDEWLEYHIKTSGFKVTTLDNLKTRIKNIKKNSSQNLLLNKIDTKYMQTFINELSNVYSANQVKRQLGHMKEAIKYAVKFYNYPNEHILNSVTLPKKSKTIEDIEKEEAKMYNYLEMEQGIQIRDFILNDNNMQYRARILVAGAVEVQALTGMRIGELLALQVKDVDLKNKTIDINGTIHRIKCNAGFGHKDTTKTAGSKRKSPSIQG
;
A
#
# COMPACT_ATOMS: atom_id res chain seq x y z
N MET A 1 -29.58 -0.66 36.40
CA MET A 1 -30.43 0.56 36.27
C MET A 1 -30.86 1.05 37.67
N TRP A 2 -30.77 2.34 37.94
CA TRP A 2 -31.35 3.00 39.14
C TRP A 2 -32.10 4.27 38.72
N MET A 3 -32.89 4.84 39.59
CA MET A 3 -33.76 5.96 39.26
C MET A 3 -33.70 7.03 40.38
N GLU A 4 -33.73 8.29 39.96
CA GLU A 4 -33.82 9.45 40.82
C GLU A 4 -35.05 10.27 40.45
N LYS A 5 -35.78 10.76 41.48
CA LYS A 5 -36.93 11.65 41.33
C LYS A 5 -36.43 13.06 41.33
N PHE A 6 -36.85 13.91 40.38
CA PHE A 6 -36.48 15.32 40.31
C PHE A 6 -37.67 16.16 39.81
N LYS A 7 -37.58 17.47 40.04
CA LYS A 7 -38.54 18.41 39.47
C LYS A 7 -38.01 18.99 38.16
N ASN A 8 -38.83 18.97 37.11
CA ASN A 8 -38.48 19.56 35.83
C ASN A 8 -38.59 21.11 35.87
N LYS A 9 -38.28 21.77 34.74
CA LYS A 9 -38.36 23.27 34.66
C LYS A 9 -39.75 23.81 34.89
N ASN A 10 -40.78 23.01 34.74
CA ASN A 10 -42.20 23.38 34.98
C ASN A 10 -42.68 22.99 36.41
N ASN A 11 -41.75 22.69 37.32
CA ASN A 11 -42.03 22.26 38.70
C ASN A 11 -42.80 20.92 38.82
N GLU A 12 -42.90 20.13 37.73
CA GLU A 12 -43.56 18.84 37.71
C GLU A 12 -42.59 17.72 38.11
N THR A 13 -43.11 16.68 38.73
CA THR A 13 -42.34 15.52 39.12
C THR A 13 -41.95 14.68 37.89
N SER A 14 -40.66 14.51 37.69
CA SER A 14 -40.08 13.64 36.65
C SER A 14 -39.10 12.64 37.24
N TYR A 15 -38.84 11.58 36.51
CA TYR A 15 -38.00 10.45 36.95
C TYR A 15 -36.84 10.30 35.99
N ARG A 16 -35.64 10.31 36.53
CA ARG A 16 -34.41 10.13 35.72
C ARG A 16 -33.83 8.73 35.99
N TYR A 17 -33.79 7.91 34.96
CA TYR A 17 -33.25 6.55 34.96
C TYR A 17 -31.82 6.58 34.52
N TYR A 18 -30.94 5.83 35.18
CA TYR A 18 -29.52 5.75 34.91
C TYR A 18 -29.11 4.33 34.69
N GLU A 19 -28.12 4.15 33.82
CA GLU A 19 -27.41 2.87 33.63
C GLU A 19 -25.90 3.13 33.55
N LYS A 20 -25.12 2.21 34.15
CA LYS A 20 -23.65 2.24 34.04
C LYS A 20 -23.24 1.29 32.96
N TYR A 21 -22.24 1.70 32.18
CA TYR A 21 -21.59 0.81 31.25
C TYR A 21 -20.08 0.99 31.36
N LYS A 22 -19.32 -0.08 31.08
CA LYS A 22 -17.86 -0.05 31.06
C LYS A 22 -17.40 0.35 29.68
N ASP A 23 -16.65 1.43 29.56
CA ASP A 23 -16.08 1.84 28.28
C ASP A 23 -14.99 0.83 27.87
N PRO A 24 -15.14 0.09 26.75
CA PRO A 24 -14.23 -1.00 26.36
C PRO A 24 -12.81 -0.53 26.03
N TYR A 25 -12.62 0.78 25.79
CA TYR A 25 -11.31 1.34 25.43
C TYR A 25 -10.54 1.92 26.64
N THR A 26 -11.25 2.37 27.65
CA THR A 26 -10.63 3.02 28.81
C THR A 26 -10.80 2.23 30.10
N ASP A 27 -11.57 1.15 30.04
CA ASP A 27 -11.95 0.31 31.19
C ASP A 27 -12.65 1.10 32.34
N LYS A 28 -12.98 2.38 32.09
CA LYS A 28 -13.65 3.26 33.07
C LYS A 28 -15.15 3.11 32.99
N TRP A 29 -15.78 3.14 34.15
CA TRP A 29 -17.23 3.19 34.25
C TRP A 29 -17.78 4.54 33.82
N LYS A 30 -18.75 4.55 32.91
CA LYS A 30 -19.50 5.71 32.46
C LYS A 30 -20.98 5.50 32.72
N ARG A 31 -21.75 6.58 32.79
CA ARG A 31 -23.20 6.53 32.98
C ARG A 31 -23.94 7.20 31.82
N VAL A 32 -25.13 6.68 31.54
CA VAL A 32 -26.14 7.29 30.66
C VAL A 32 -27.40 7.52 31.46
N SER A 33 -28.24 8.46 31.03
CA SER A 33 -29.52 8.74 31.69
C SER A 33 -30.62 9.05 30.68
N VAL A 34 -31.86 8.73 31.09
CA VAL A 34 -33.09 9.05 30.36
C VAL A 34 -34.09 9.59 31.39
N ALA A 35 -34.78 10.71 31.05
CA ALA A 35 -35.82 11.28 31.89
C ALA A 35 -37.20 10.93 31.32
N LEU A 36 -38.12 10.51 32.18
CA LEU A 36 -39.51 10.22 31.84
C LEU A 36 -40.43 10.88 32.91
N ASN A 37 -41.64 11.23 32.49
CA ASN A 37 -42.59 11.93 33.38
C ASN A 37 -43.40 10.98 34.29
N LYS A 38 -43.30 9.66 34.06
CA LYS A 38 -44.02 8.64 34.82
C LYS A 38 -43.08 7.57 35.32
N ASN A 39 -43.46 6.97 36.50
CA ASN A 39 -42.74 5.81 37.04
C ASN A 39 -43.68 4.59 37.09
N THR A 40 -44.13 4.14 35.94
CA THR A 40 -44.92 2.91 35.81
C THR A 40 -44.01 1.78 35.32
N LYS A 41 -44.43 0.50 35.48
CA LYS A 41 -43.70 -0.64 34.94
C LYS A 41 -43.43 -0.50 33.44
N GLN A 42 -44.36 0.13 32.71
CA GLN A 42 -44.20 0.38 31.27
C GLN A 42 -43.14 1.47 31.00
N ALA A 43 -43.12 2.57 31.77
CA ALA A 43 -42.12 3.60 31.69
C ALA A 43 -40.70 3.07 32.03
N GLN A 44 -40.60 2.15 33.01
CA GLN A 44 -39.33 1.51 33.35
C GLN A 44 -38.80 0.64 32.20
N LYS A 45 -39.64 -0.13 31.50
CA LYS A 45 -39.27 -0.89 30.30
C LYS A 45 -38.82 0.04 29.17
N GLU A 46 -39.53 1.11 28.94
CA GLU A 46 -39.16 2.14 27.95
C GLU A 46 -37.84 2.81 28.31
N ALA A 47 -37.62 3.15 29.57
CA ALA A 47 -36.34 3.70 30.03
C ALA A 47 -35.17 2.75 29.79
N MET A 48 -35.36 1.46 30.07
CA MET A 48 -34.36 0.44 29.88
C MET A 48 -33.98 0.33 28.38
N PHE A 49 -34.96 0.25 27.51
CA PHE A 49 -34.74 0.20 26.06
C PHE A 49 -33.98 1.45 25.55
N ARG A 50 -34.43 2.64 25.94
CA ARG A 50 -33.76 3.89 25.55
C ARG A 50 -32.34 4.05 26.16
N LEU A 51 -32.09 3.49 27.34
CA LEU A 51 -30.75 3.47 27.95
C LEU A 51 -29.82 2.53 27.19
N GLU A 52 -30.30 1.34 26.77
CA GLU A 52 -29.54 0.41 25.94
C GLU A 52 -29.22 1.00 24.57
N GLU A 53 -30.18 1.67 23.92
CA GLU A 53 -29.91 2.39 22.66
C GLU A 53 -28.83 3.47 22.85
N LYS A 54 -28.94 4.31 23.88
CA LYS A 54 -27.95 5.32 24.20
C LYS A 54 -26.57 4.74 24.50
N ILE A 55 -26.49 3.59 25.12
CA ILE A 55 -25.21 2.90 25.36
C ILE A 55 -24.64 2.41 24.03
N LYS A 56 -25.46 1.79 23.17
CA LYS A 56 -25.07 1.36 21.83
C LYS A 56 -24.58 2.55 20.98
N GLU A 57 -25.33 3.65 20.96
CA GLU A 57 -24.92 4.87 20.26
C GLU A 57 -23.58 5.39 20.78
N LYS A 58 -23.37 5.47 22.10
CA LYS A 58 -22.10 5.96 22.67
C LYS A 58 -20.92 5.01 22.45
N LEU A 59 -21.16 3.73 22.33
CA LEU A 59 -20.14 2.75 21.95
C LEU A 59 -19.83 2.84 20.45
N HIS A 60 -20.83 3.11 19.59
CA HIS A 60 -20.67 3.38 18.17
C HIS A 60 -20.13 4.78 17.87
N ASP A 61 -20.48 5.78 18.65
CA ASP A 61 -20.19 7.21 18.40
C ASP A 61 -18.69 7.54 18.40
N LYS A 62 -17.83 6.75 19.05
CA LYS A 62 -16.38 7.00 18.99
C LYS A 62 -15.79 6.66 17.62
N SER A 63 -16.25 5.60 16.98
CA SER A 63 -15.84 5.30 15.60
C SER A 63 -16.50 6.27 14.61
N SER A 64 -17.75 6.66 14.84
CA SER A 64 -18.46 7.63 14.01
C SER A 64 -17.93 9.05 14.15
N SER A 65 -17.44 9.46 15.33
CA SER A 65 -16.84 10.79 15.53
C SER A 65 -15.48 10.90 14.83
N ILE A 66 -14.66 9.86 14.88
CA ILE A 66 -13.38 9.81 14.15
C ILE A 66 -13.63 9.84 12.64
N LEU A 67 -14.59 9.08 12.14
CA LEU A 67 -14.95 9.07 10.71
C LEU A 67 -15.42 10.44 10.19
N LYS A 68 -16.01 11.28 11.05
CA LYS A 68 -16.44 12.65 10.68
C LYS A 68 -15.26 13.58 10.39
N THR A 69 -14.12 13.34 11.00
CA THR A 69 -12.91 14.17 10.89
C THR A 69 -11.78 13.52 10.12
N LEU A 70 -11.84 12.19 9.88
CA LEU A 70 -10.82 11.44 9.19
C LEU A 70 -10.73 11.87 7.73
N THR A 71 -9.56 12.40 7.33
CA THR A 71 -9.30 12.73 5.93
C THR A 71 -8.80 11.50 5.17
N PHE A 72 -8.99 11.53 3.86
CA PHE A 72 -8.46 10.48 2.98
C PHE A 72 -6.93 10.37 3.04
N HIS A 73 -6.23 11.51 3.19
CA HIS A 73 -4.78 11.54 3.37
C HIS A 73 -4.35 10.88 4.67
N SER A 74 -5.01 11.19 5.79
CA SER A 74 -4.70 10.55 7.08
C SER A 74 -4.93 9.04 7.04
N LEU A 75 -6.03 8.60 6.41
CA LEU A 75 -6.29 7.18 6.21
C LEU A 75 -5.17 6.49 5.43
N LEU A 76 -4.70 7.11 4.33
CA LEU A 76 -3.61 6.54 3.53
C LEU A 76 -2.31 6.44 4.32
N ASP A 77 -2.00 7.43 5.19
CA ASP A 77 -0.81 7.41 6.04
C ASP A 77 -0.89 6.30 7.10
N GLU A 78 -2.00 6.21 7.81
CA GLU A 78 -2.22 5.19 8.84
C GLU A 78 -2.20 3.78 8.24
N TRP A 79 -2.87 3.59 7.10
CA TRP A 79 -2.83 2.31 6.38
C TRP A 79 -1.40 1.97 5.94
N LEU A 80 -0.65 2.94 5.43
CA LEU A 80 0.73 2.74 5.00
C LEU A 80 1.62 2.29 6.17
N GLU A 81 1.51 2.96 7.33
CA GLU A 81 2.25 2.58 8.53
C GLU A 81 1.88 1.17 9.02
N TYR A 82 0.59 0.86 9.05
CA TYR A 82 0.10 -0.48 9.39
C TYR A 82 0.66 -1.52 8.43
N HIS A 83 0.59 -1.24 7.12
CA HIS A 83 1.06 -2.16 6.08
C HIS A 83 2.57 -2.39 6.14
N ILE A 84 3.37 -1.35 6.40
CA ILE A 84 4.82 -1.48 6.60
C ILE A 84 5.14 -2.43 7.75
N LYS A 85 4.40 -2.33 8.87
CA LYS A 85 4.62 -3.16 10.06
C LYS A 85 4.17 -4.61 9.89
N THR A 86 3.17 -4.86 9.05
CA THR A 86 2.50 -6.17 8.97
C THR A 86 2.80 -6.99 7.73
N SER A 87 3.27 -6.35 6.64
CA SER A 87 3.37 -7.03 5.33
C SER A 87 4.62 -7.89 5.15
N GLY A 88 5.70 -7.63 5.91
CA GLY A 88 6.99 -8.29 5.69
C GLY A 88 7.62 -8.02 4.30
N PHE A 89 7.19 -6.98 3.60
CA PHE A 89 7.68 -6.67 2.25
C PHE A 89 9.12 -6.17 2.25
N LYS A 90 9.84 -6.48 1.17
CA LYS A 90 11.19 -5.97 0.94
C LYS A 90 11.21 -4.45 0.82
N VAL A 91 12.32 -3.82 1.23
CA VAL A 91 12.52 -2.37 1.22
C VAL A 91 12.15 -1.72 -0.11
N THR A 92 12.53 -2.35 -1.24
CA THR A 92 12.20 -1.86 -2.58
C THR A 92 10.70 -1.82 -2.86
N THR A 93 9.95 -2.80 -2.35
CA THR A 93 8.49 -2.86 -2.50
C THR A 93 7.83 -1.76 -1.67
N LEU A 94 8.31 -1.55 -0.44
CA LEU A 94 7.82 -0.50 0.46
C LEU A 94 8.12 0.91 -0.09
N ASP A 95 9.29 1.13 -0.67
CA ASP A 95 9.65 2.41 -1.29
C ASP A 95 8.76 2.74 -2.49
N ASN A 96 8.52 1.77 -3.34
CA ASN A 96 7.56 1.89 -4.44
C ASN A 96 6.13 2.18 -3.93
N LEU A 97 5.72 1.54 -2.83
CA LEU A 97 4.43 1.79 -2.20
C LEU A 97 4.33 3.23 -1.69
N LYS A 98 5.34 3.71 -0.95
CA LYS A 98 5.42 5.09 -0.46
C LYS A 98 5.30 6.09 -1.60
N THR A 99 6.02 5.86 -2.70
CA THR A 99 5.98 6.71 -3.90
C THR A 99 4.57 6.75 -4.50
N ARG A 100 3.87 5.62 -4.58
CA ARG A 100 2.49 5.55 -5.09
C ARG A 100 1.50 6.28 -4.19
N ILE A 101 1.61 6.12 -2.88
CA ILE A 101 0.78 6.86 -1.92
C ILE A 101 1.04 8.37 -2.03
N LYS A 102 2.31 8.79 -2.14
CA LYS A 102 2.65 10.18 -2.40
C LYS A 102 1.98 10.71 -3.68
N ASN A 103 1.97 9.93 -4.75
CA ASN A 103 1.32 10.31 -6.01
C ASN A 103 -0.21 10.42 -5.87
N ILE A 104 -0.86 9.51 -5.15
CA ILE A 104 -2.30 9.61 -4.85
C ILE A 104 -2.58 10.90 -4.09
N LYS A 105 -1.82 11.18 -3.04
CA LYS A 105 -1.97 12.38 -2.21
C LYS A 105 -1.72 13.66 -2.99
N LYS A 106 -0.74 13.68 -3.89
CA LYS A 106 -0.44 14.85 -4.75
C LYS A 106 -1.63 15.24 -5.63
N ASN A 107 -2.41 14.28 -6.08
CA ASN A 107 -3.53 14.50 -7.00
C ASN A 107 -4.90 14.57 -6.27
N SER A 108 -4.95 14.47 -4.96
CA SER A 108 -6.18 14.59 -4.17
C SER A 108 -6.09 15.74 -3.17
N SER A 109 -7.24 16.30 -2.75
CA SER A 109 -7.27 17.35 -1.76
C SER A 109 -6.85 16.84 -0.38
N GLN A 110 -5.98 17.59 0.32
CA GLN A 110 -5.53 17.26 1.67
C GLN A 110 -6.67 17.20 2.67
N ASN A 111 -7.68 18.05 2.49
CA ASN A 111 -8.82 18.17 3.40
C ASN A 111 -10.02 17.30 2.99
N LEU A 112 -9.82 16.36 2.06
CA LEU A 112 -10.88 15.46 1.61
C LEU A 112 -11.30 14.53 2.74
N LEU A 113 -12.50 14.73 3.27
CA LEU A 113 -13.06 13.89 4.32
C LEU A 113 -13.49 12.53 3.76
N LEU A 114 -13.12 11.46 4.44
CA LEU A 114 -13.42 10.09 4.01
C LEU A 114 -14.93 9.85 3.87
N ASN A 115 -15.74 10.39 4.78
CA ASN A 115 -17.19 10.23 4.76
C ASN A 115 -17.91 11.00 3.63
N LYS A 116 -17.20 11.87 2.91
CA LYS A 116 -17.73 12.61 1.74
C LYS A 116 -17.34 11.99 0.41
N ILE A 117 -16.52 10.95 0.44
CA ILE A 117 -16.12 10.22 -0.75
C ILE A 117 -17.27 9.32 -1.19
N ASP A 118 -17.73 9.52 -2.42
CA ASP A 118 -18.71 8.65 -3.10
C ASP A 118 -18.09 8.00 -4.35
N THR A 119 -18.84 7.12 -4.97
CA THR A 119 -18.40 6.42 -6.20
C THR A 119 -18.14 7.39 -7.34
N LYS A 120 -18.98 8.45 -7.47
CA LYS A 120 -18.83 9.45 -8.53
C LYS A 120 -17.51 10.22 -8.37
N TYR A 121 -17.21 10.68 -7.14
CA TYR A 121 -15.94 11.35 -6.86
C TYR A 121 -14.76 10.46 -7.23
N MET A 122 -14.78 9.20 -6.78
CA MET A 122 -13.68 8.27 -7.04
C MET A 122 -13.54 7.92 -8.52
N GLN A 123 -14.64 7.82 -9.27
CA GLN A 123 -14.58 7.63 -10.73
C GLN A 123 -13.92 8.84 -11.41
N THR A 124 -14.33 10.06 -11.05
CA THR A 124 -13.71 11.29 -11.57
C THR A 124 -12.22 11.33 -11.25
N PHE A 125 -11.85 11.06 -10.01
CA PHE A 125 -10.46 11.01 -9.57
C PHE A 125 -9.62 9.98 -10.35
N ILE A 126 -10.15 8.77 -10.59
CA ILE A 126 -9.48 7.75 -11.41
C ILE A 126 -9.34 8.19 -12.87
N ASN A 127 -10.33 8.88 -13.42
CA ASN A 127 -10.26 9.43 -14.78
C ASN A 127 -9.15 10.49 -14.88
N GLU A 128 -9.06 11.38 -13.90
CA GLU A 128 -7.98 12.40 -13.82
C GLU A 128 -6.60 11.75 -13.69
N LEU A 129 -6.43 10.76 -12.81
CA LEU A 129 -5.19 10.00 -12.70
C LEU A 129 -4.79 9.31 -14.01
N SER A 130 -5.78 8.85 -14.79
CA SER A 130 -5.54 8.19 -16.08
C SER A 130 -5.04 9.13 -17.18
N ASN A 131 -5.18 10.45 -17.01
CA ASN A 131 -4.59 11.45 -17.89
C ASN A 131 -3.09 11.70 -17.59
N VAL A 132 -2.67 11.43 -16.35
CA VAL A 132 -1.29 11.70 -15.89
C VAL A 132 -0.43 10.44 -15.86
N TYR A 133 -1.05 9.30 -15.55
CA TYR A 133 -0.33 8.05 -15.33
C TYR A 133 -0.75 6.95 -16.32
N SER A 134 0.13 5.96 -16.52
CA SER A 134 -0.18 4.78 -17.33
C SER A 134 -1.28 3.92 -16.68
N ALA A 135 -2.04 3.18 -17.51
CA ALA A 135 -3.13 2.31 -17.04
C ALA A 135 -2.69 1.33 -15.93
N ASN A 136 -1.47 0.76 -16.06
CA ASN A 136 -0.89 -0.14 -15.05
C ASN A 136 -0.59 0.58 -13.72
N GLN A 137 -0.14 1.83 -13.78
CA GLN A 137 0.11 2.63 -12.58
C GLN A 137 -1.21 2.99 -11.88
N VAL A 138 -2.23 3.43 -12.63
CA VAL A 138 -3.56 3.74 -12.09
C VAL A 138 -4.21 2.49 -11.49
N LYS A 139 -4.13 1.33 -12.16
CA LYS A 139 -4.62 0.05 -11.61
C LYS A 139 -3.98 -0.29 -10.26
N ARG A 140 -2.67 -0.08 -10.12
CA ARG A 140 -1.95 -0.32 -8.85
C ARG A 140 -2.34 0.69 -7.78
N GLN A 141 -2.50 1.98 -8.14
CA GLN A 141 -2.96 3.02 -7.20
C GLN A 141 -4.37 2.73 -6.71
N LEU A 142 -5.31 2.35 -7.60
CA LEU A 142 -6.65 1.91 -7.25
C LEU A 142 -6.62 0.72 -6.29
N GLY A 143 -5.73 -0.26 -6.51
CA GLY A 143 -5.53 -1.39 -5.61
C GLY A 143 -5.15 -0.95 -4.20
N HIS A 144 -4.21 -0.01 -4.05
CA HIS A 144 -3.80 0.50 -2.74
C HIS A 144 -4.90 1.32 -2.05
N MET A 145 -5.69 2.10 -2.80
CA MET A 145 -6.85 2.79 -2.26
C MET A 145 -7.91 1.81 -1.75
N LYS A 146 -8.16 0.71 -2.48
CA LYS A 146 -9.06 -0.38 -2.03
C LYS A 146 -8.59 -0.97 -0.71
N GLU A 147 -7.31 -1.26 -0.57
CA GLU A 147 -6.76 -1.80 0.68
C GLU A 147 -6.84 -0.79 1.84
N ALA A 148 -6.63 0.50 1.58
CA ALA A 148 -6.82 1.54 2.59
C ALA A 148 -8.29 1.68 3.02
N ILE A 149 -9.25 1.55 2.11
CA ILE A 149 -10.68 1.53 2.45
C ILE A 149 -11.03 0.29 3.29
N LYS A 150 -10.51 -0.90 2.94
CA LYS A 150 -10.69 -2.10 3.77
C LYS A 150 -10.12 -1.92 5.17
N TYR A 151 -8.98 -1.24 5.30
CA TYR A 151 -8.44 -0.86 6.60
C TYR A 151 -9.42 0.02 7.39
N ALA A 152 -10.04 1.03 6.74
CA ALA A 152 -11.05 1.87 7.37
C ALA A 152 -12.29 1.08 7.81
N VAL A 153 -12.75 0.12 7.01
CA VAL A 153 -13.85 -0.79 7.39
C VAL A 153 -13.48 -1.59 8.62
N LYS A 154 -12.28 -2.17 8.64
CA LYS A 154 -11.81 -3.03 9.73
C LYS A 154 -11.62 -2.27 11.06
N PHE A 155 -11.04 -1.08 11.04
CA PHE A 155 -10.62 -0.38 12.25
C PHE A 155 -11.54 0.76 12.67
N TYR A 156 -12.30 1.33 11.73
CA TYR A 156 -13.19 2.47 11.97
C TYR A 156 -14.67 2.15 11.71
N ASN A 157 -15.01 0.90 11.33
CA ASN A 157 -16.36 0.52 10.91
C ASN A 157 -16.90 1.42 9.78
N TYR A 158 -16.05 1.74 8.81
CA TYR A 158 -16.45 2.57 7.67
C TYR A 158 -17.54 1.86 6.85
N PRO A 159 -18.71 2.49 6.59
CA PRO A 159 -19.87 1.77 6.06
C PRO A 159 -19.79 1.49 4.56
N ASN A 160 -18.95 2.23 3.82
CA ASN A 160 -18.99 2.25 2.34
C ASN A 160 -17.82 1.45 1.72
N GLU A 161 -17.70 0.17 2.06
CA GLU A 161 -16.67 -0.72 1.49
C GLU A 161 -16.72 -0.79 -0.05
N HIS A 162 -17.92 -0.70 -0.62
CA HIS A 162 -18.16 -0.95 -2.04
C HIS A 162 -17.82 0.24 -2.97
N ILE A 163 -17.52 1.43 -2.44
CA ILE A 163 -17.26 2.64 -3.25
C ILE A 163 -16.25 2.36 -4.38
N LEU A 164 -15.13 1.72 -4.06
CA LEU A 164 -14.08 1.47 -5.04
C LEU A 164 -14.30 0.21 -5.90
N ASN A 165 -15.24 -0.65 -5.53
CA ASN A 165 -15.55 -1.86 -6.31
C ASN A 165 -16.32 -1.50 -7.59
N SER A 166 -17.13 -0.44 -7.54
CA SER A 166 -17.90 0.07 -8.67
C SER A 166 -17.12 0.97 -9.62
N VAL A 167 -15.88 1.34 -9.26
CA VAL A 167 -15.02 2.20 -10.08
C VAL A 167 -14.41 1.39 -11.22
N THR A 168 -14.57 1.88 -12.45
CA THR A 168 -14.02 1.28 -13.66
C THR A 168 -12.75 2.00 -14.10
N LEU A 169 -11.78 1.24 -14.58
CA LEU A 169 -10.55 1.81 -15.17
C LEU A 169 -10.86 2.25 -16.61
N PRO A 170 -10.54 3.51 -17.00
CA PRO A 170 -10.69 3.95 -18.36
C PRO A 170 -9.89 3.06 -19.32
N LYS A 171 -10.55 2.55 -20.34
CA LYS A 171 -9.90 1.83 -21.43
C LYS A 171 -9.49 2.85 -22.49
N LYS A 172 -8.19 2.93 -22.78
CA LYS A 172 -7.71 3.67 -23.95
C LYS A 172 -7.70 2.72 -25.15
N SER A 173 -8.26 3.14 -26.26
CA SER A 173 -8.06 2.43 -27.53
C SER A 173 -6.58 2.45 -27.89
N LYS A 174 -6.04 1.33 -28.35
CA LYS A 174 -4.67 1.27 -28.85
C LYS A 174 -4.57 2.13 -30.11
N THR A 175 -3.60 3.01 -30.14
CA THR A 175 -3.22 3.74 -31.34
C THR A 175 -2.32 2.85 -32.23
N ILE A 176 -2.16 3.24 -33.50
CA ILE A 176 -1.22 2.58 -34.40
C ILE A 176 0.19 2.58 -33.80
N GLU A 177 0.60 3.71 -33.22
CA GLU A 177 1.89 3.83 -32.53
C GLU A 177 2.03 2.89 -31.33
N ASP A 178 0.96 2.57 -30.61
CA ASP A 178 0.99 1.62 -29.48
C ASP A 178 1.21 0.19 -29.99
N ILE A 179 0.59 -0.15 -31.14
CA ILE A 179 0.75 -1.45 -31.80
C ILE A 179 2.21 -1.59 -32.30
N GLU A 180 2.73 -0.59 -33.00
CA GLU A 180 4.11 -0.57 -33.48
C GLU A 180 5.12 -0.68 -32.32
N LYS A 181 4.87 0.01 -31.19
CA LYS A 181 5.70 -0.11 -29.98
C LYS A 181 5.62 -1.50 -29.34
N GLU A 182 4.47 -2.16 -29.41
CA GLU A 182 4.33 -3.54 -28.91
C GLU A 182 5.06 -4.53 -29.83
N GLU A 183 4.97 -4.38 -31.13
CA GLU A 183 5.70 -5.18 -32.12
C GLU A 183 7.22 -4.98 -31.99
N ALA A 184 7.67 -3.72 -31.87
CA ALA A 184 9.08 -3.41 -31.62
C ALA A 184 9.63 -4.05 -30.35
N LYS A 185 8.81 -4.24 -29.30
CA LYS A 185 9.22 -4.94 -28.09
C LYS A 185 9.50 -6.43 -28.31
N MET A 186 8.86 -7.06 -29.28
CA MET A 186 9.11 -8.49 -29.62
C MET A 186 10.52 -8.69 -30.15
N TYR A 187 11.10 -7.67 -30.78
CA TYR A 187 12.46 -7.66 -31.34
C TYR A 187 13.47 -6.95 -30.41
N ASN A 188 13.08 -6.59 -29.20
CA ASN A 188 13.95 -5.89 -28.25
C ASN A 188 14.79 -6.88 -27.43
N TYR A 189 15.58 -7.67 -28.12
CA TYR A 189 16.62 -8.57 -27.60
C TYR A 189 17.91 -8.38 -28.40
N LEU A 190 19.01 -8.72 -27.78
CA LEU A 190 20.33 -8.68 -28.45
C LEU A 190 20.72 -10.07 -28.87
N GLU A 191 21.12 -10.20 -30.12
CA GLU A 191 21.84 -11.39 -30.60
C GLU A 191 23.27 -11.43 -30.01
N MET A 192 23.88 -12.60 -29.98
CA MET A 192 25.21 -12.77 -29.39
C MET A 192 26.26 -11.85 -30.04
N GLU A 193 26.21 -11.73 -31.36
CA GLU A 193 27.11 -10.87 -32.14
C GLU A 193 27.00 -9.39 -31.75
N GLN A 194 25.77 -8.94 -31.50
CA GLN A 194 25.51 -7.56 -31.02
C GLN A 194 26.03 -7.35 -29.59
N GLY A 195 25.92 -8.37 -28.73
CA GLY A 195 26.52 -8.37 -27.40
C GLY A 195 28.06 -8.25 -27.46
N ILE A 196 28.68 -8.98 -28.35
CA ILE A 196 30.13 -8.90 -28.60
C ILE A 196 30.52 -7.51 -29.11
N GLN A 197 29.80 -6.97 -30.09
CA GLN A 197 30.04 -5.62 -30.61
C GLN A 197 29.96 -4.55 -29.54
N ILE A 198 28.96 -4.64 -28.64
CA ILE A 198 28.82 -3.71 -27.50
C ILE A 198 30.01 -3.84 -26.55
N ARG A 199 30.43 -5.06 -26.21
CA ARG A 199 31.60 -5.32 -25.38
C ARG A 199 32.86 -4.67 -25.99
N ASP A 200 33.12 -4.92 -27.27
CA ASP A 200 34.30 -4.46 -27.99
C ASP A 200 34.30 -2.92 -28.15
N PHE A 201 33.13 -2.34 -28.39
CA PHE A 201 32.94 -0.89 -28.36
C PHE A 201 33.33 -0.27 -26.99
N ILE A 202 32.88 -0.87 -25.91
CA ILE A 202 33.21 -0.41 -24.56
C ILE A 202 34.69 -0.55 -24.25
N LEU A 203 35.33 -1.63 -24.68
CA LEU A 203 36.78 -1.87 -24.50
C LEU A 203 37.65 -0.84 -25.26
N ASN A 204 37.14 -0.30 -26.36
CA ASN A 204 37.85 0.66 -27.21
C ASN A 204 37.46 2.11 -26.91
N ASP A 205 36.53 2.39 -25.95
CA ASP A 205 36.13 3.75 -25.64
C ASP A 205 37.19 4.47 -24.78
N ASN A 206 37.97 5.33 -25.44
CA ASN A 206 39.01 6.11 -24.77
C ASN A 206 38.53 7.19 -23.80
N ASN A 207 37.22 7.52 -23.80
CA ASN A 207 36.64 8.48 -22.85
C ASN A 207 36.40 7.86 -21.47
N MET A 208 36.44 6.52 -21.37
CA MET A 208 36.30 5.82 -20.09
C MET A 208 37.66 5.48 -19.49
N GLN A 209 37.76 5.51 -18.15
CA GLN A 209 38.93 5.01 -17.45
C GLN A 209 39.14 3.52 -17.72
N TYR A 210 40.38 3.06 -17.89
CA TYR A 210 40.75 1.68 -18.22
C TYR A 210 40.04 0.63 -17.34
N ARG A 211 40.08 0.80 -16.01
CA ARG A 211 39.41 -0.12 -15.08
C ARG A 211 37.91 -0.18 -15.28
N ALA A 212 37.27 0.95 -15.54
CA ALA A 212 35.82 1.01 -15.77
C ALA A 212 35.44 0.30 -17.08
N ARG A 213 36.24 0.45 -18.15
CA ARG A 213 36.05 -0.26 -19.41
C ARG A 213 36.04 -1.78 -19.24
N ILE A 214 37.04 -2.32 -18.57
CA ILE A 214 37.16 -3.76 -18.34
C ILE A 214 35.97 -4.27 -17.48
N LEU A 215 35.63 -3.56 -16.42
CA LEU A 215 34.52 -3.96 -15.54
C LEU A 215 33.17 -3.93 -16.28
N VAL A 216 32.89 -2.88 -17.05
CA VAL A 216 31.62 -2.77 -17.76
C VAL A 216 31.55 -3.75 -18.92
N ALA A 217 32.62 -3.90 -19.70
CA ALA A 217 32.68 -4.89 -20.79
C ALA A 217 32.50 -6.30 -20.27
N GLY A 218 33.23 -6.70 -19.23
CA GLY A 218 33.06 -7.99 -18.56
C GLY A 218 31.68 -8.22 -17.98
N ALA A 219 31.06 -7.17 -17.43
CA ALA A 219 29.67 -7.24 -16.92
C ALA A 219 28.67 -7.52 -18.05
N VAL A 220 28.81 -6.85 -19.20
CA VAL A 220 27.96 -7.08 -20.37
C VAL A 220 28.12 -8.51 -20.87
N GLU A 221 29.37 -8.99 -20.99
CA GLU A 221 29.67 -10.36 -21.45
C GLU A 221 29.10 -11.42 -20.52
N VAL A 222 29.38 -11.32 -19.21
CA VAL A 222 28.86 -12.27 -18.22
C VAL A 222 27.32 -12.25 -18.20
N GLN A 223 26.70 -11.08 -18.31
CA GLN A 223 25.25 -10.96 -18.34
C GLN A 223 24.62 -11.57 -19.60
N ALA A 224 25.22 -11.35 -20.78
CA ALA A 224 24.78 -11.94 -22.02
C ALA A 224 24.86 -13.48 -22.00
N LEU A 225 25.97 -14.02 -21.48
CA LEU A 225 26.22 -15.46 -21.43
C LEU A 225 25.43 -16.21 -20.36
N THR A 226 25.09 -15.57 -19.25
CA THR A 226 24.42 -16.22 -18.09
C THR A 226 22.95 -15.88 -17.92
N GLY A 227 22.45 -14.85 -18.61
CA GLY A 227 21.11 -14.35 -18.44
C GLY A 227 20.82 -13.80 -17.03
N MET A 228 21.86 -13.40 -16.29
CA MET A 228 21.70 -12.81 -14.96
C MET A 228 21.01 -11.45 -15.02
N ARG A 229 20.15 -11.17 -14.01
CA ARG A 229 19.66 -9.80 -13.81
C ARG A 229 20.80 -8.91 -13.33
N ILE A 230 20.79 -7.64 -13.71
CA ILE A 230 21.84 -6.68 -13.31
C ILE A 230 22.08 -6.63 -11.78
N GLY A 231 21.03 -6.75 -10.97
CA GLY A 231 21.18 -6.81 -9.52
C GLY A 231 21.82 -8.09 -9.00
N GLU A 232 21.66 -9.22 -9.71
CA GLU A 232 22.31 -10.50 -9.42
C GLU A 232 23.78 -10.43 -9.78
N LEU A 233 24.11 -9.88 -10.96
CA LEU A 233 25.50 -9.67 -11.41
C LEU A 233 26.28 -8.79 -10.43
N LEU A 234 25.71 -7.65 -10.02
CA LEU A 234 26.34 -6.74 -9.07
C LEU A 234 26.50 -7.34 -7.66
N ALA A 235 25.75 -8.39 -7.35
CA ALA A 235 25.83 -9.10 -6.07
C ALA A 235 26.85 -10.23 -6.03
N LEU A 236 27.45 -10.59 -7.19
CA LEU A 236 28.45 -11.66 -7.27
C LEU A 236 29.68 -11.33 -6.43
N GLN A 237 30.17 -12.34 -5.76
CA GLN A 237 31.41 -12.33 -5.00
C GLN A 237 32.35 -13.40 -5.55
N VAL A 238 33.65 -13.25 -5.34
CA VAL A 238 34.65 -14.22 -5.80
C VAL A 238 34.33 -15.64 -5.34
N LYS A 239 33.83 -15.83 -4.14
CA LYS A 239 33.42 -17.14 -3.60
C LYS A 239 32.21 -17.77 -4.31
N ASP A 240 31.43 -16.98 -5.06
CA ASP A 240 30.26 -17.46 -5.79
C ASP A 240 30.66 -18.04 -7.17
N VAL A 241 31.94 -17.91 -7.57
CA VAL A 241 32.48 -18.39 -8.84
C VAL A 241 33.38 -19.60 -8.61
N ASP A 242 33.00 -20.74 -9.10
CA ASP A 242 33.79 -21.99 -9.07
C ASP A 242 34.44 -22.24 -10.43
N LEU A 243 35.71 -21.84 -10.57
CA LEU A 243 36.46 -21.99 -11.79
C LEU A 243 36.79 -23.47 -12.11
N LYS A 244 36.91 -24.34 -11.07
CA LYS A 244 37.20 -25.75 -11.23
C LYS A 244 36.02 -26.50 -11.87
N ASN A 245 34.82 -26.26 -11.37
CA ASN A 245 33.59 -26.87 -11.84
C ASN A 245 32.90 -26.02 -12.91
N LYS A 246 33.48 -24.87 -13.28
CA LYS A 246 32.95 -23.94 -14.28
C LYS A 246 31.48 -23.55 -13.95
N THR A 247 31.19 -23.16 -12.70
CA THR A 247 29.84 -22.77 -12.28
C THR A 247 29.84 -21.47 -11.53
N ILE A 248 28.72 -20.75 -11.61
CA ILE A 248 28.46 -19.52 -10.87
C ILE A 248 27.21 -19.71 -10.01
N ASP A 249 27.32 -19.48 -8.69
CA ASP A 249 26.21 -19.55 -7.75
C ASP A 249 25.52 -18.18 -7.64
N ILE A 250 24.30 -18.08 -8.20
CA ILE A 250 23.48 -16.88 -8.17
C ILE A 250 22.61 -16.94 -6.92
N ASN A 251 23.06 -16.30 -5.81
CA ASN A 251 22.47 -16.44 -4.49
C ASN A 251 21.99 -15.12 -3.87
N GLY A 252 22.09 -14.00 -4.59
CA GLY A 252 21.71 -12.69 -4.06
C GLY A 252 21.45 -11.65 -5.14
N THR A 253 21.03 -10.47 -4.70
CA THR A 253 20.84 -9.27 -5.52
C THR A 253 21.23 -8.03 -4.74
N ILE A 254 21.71 -6.99 -5.42
CA ILE A 254 21.96 -5.69 -4.82
C ILE A 254 20.77 -4.77 -5.05
N HIS A 255 20.34 -4.11 -3.99
CA HIS A 255 19.35 -3.04 -4.05
C HIS A 255 20.03 -1.67 -4.21
N ARG A 256 19.47 -0.83 -5.10
CA ARG A 256 19.94 0.54 -5.31
C ARG A 256 19.37 1.56 -4.31
N ILE A 257 18.58 1.09 -3.33
CA ILE A 257 17.92 1.92 -2.33
C ILE A 257 18.74 1.88 -1.05
N LYS A 258 18.92 3.03 -0.41
CA LYS A 258 19.54 3.13 0.90
C LYS A 258 18.63 2.44 1.93
N CYS A 259 19.19 1.45 2.63
CA CYS A 259 18.51 0.74 3.73
C CYS A 259 19.36 0.87 5.01
N ASN A 260 18.90 0.27 6.12
CA ASN A 260 19.62 0.30 7.40
C ASN A 260 21.04 -0.27 7.32
N ALA A 261 21.29 -1.16 6.35
CA ALA A 261 22.60 -1.74 6.09
C ALA A 261 23.47 -0.91 5.12
N GLY A 262 23.00 0.26 4.69
CA GLY A 262 23.68 1.13 3.74
C GLY A 262 23.16 1.02 2.31
N PHE A 263 23.87 1.66 1.37
CA PHE A 263 23.54 1.63 -0.06
C PHE A 263 24.27 0.48 -0.74
N GLY A 264 23.57 -0.23 -1.64
CA GLY A 264 24.19 -1.30 -2.42
C GLY A 264 24.44 -2.60 -1.63
N HIS A 265 23.71 -2.85 -0.55
CA HIS A 265 23.85 -4.08 0.23
C HIS A 265 23.27 -5.29 -0.49
N LYS A 266 23.97 -6.43 -0.38
CA LYS A 266 23.51 -7.73 -0.91
C LYS A 266 22.34 -8.25 -0.07
N ASP A 267 21.25 -8.55 -0.73
CA ASP A 267 20.03 -9.16 -0.17
C ASP A 267 19.72 -10.48 -0.89
N THR A 268 18.79 -11.24 -0.37
CA THR A 268 18.32 -12.49 -0.99
C THR A 268 17.73 -12.25 -2.36
N THR A 269 17.74 -13.26 -3.21
CA THR A 269 17.07 -13.23 -4.52
C THR A 269 15.56 -12.94 -4.35
N LYS A 270 14.89 -12.50 -5.44
CA LYS A 270 13.48 -12.11 -5.43
C LYS A 270 12.55 -13.26 -5.01
N THR A 271 12.86 -14.49 -5.43
CA THR A 271 12.12 -15.71 -5.09
C THR A 271 13.12 -16.83 -4.79
N ALA A 272 12.69 -17.86 -4.06
CA ALA A 272 13.52 -19.04 -3.80
C ALA A 272 14.02 -19.71 -5.10
N GLY A 273 13.17 -19.77 -6.12
CA GLY A 273 13.54 -20.31 -7.44
C GLY A 273 14.49 -19.45 -8.26
N SER A 274 14.77 -18.20 -7.84
CA SER A 274 15.81 -17.37 -8.47
C SER A 274 17.21 -17.71 -7.99
N LYS A 275 17.36 -18.44 -6.88
CA LYS A 275 18.64 -19.00 -6.45
C LYS A 275 18.96 -20.19 -7.36
N ARG A 276 20.07 -20.09 -8.11
CA ARG A 276 20.44 -21.10 -9.10
C ARG A 276 21.95 -21.15 -9.30
N LYS A 277 22.44 -22.30 -9.73
CA LYS A 277 23.78 -22.44 -10.30
C LYS A 277 23.67 -22.32 -11.81
N SER A 278 24.40 -21.39 -12.39
CA SER A 278 24.55 -21.28 -13.86
C SER A 278 25.84 -21.96 -14.28
N PRO A 279 25.83 -22.75 -15.34
CA PRO A 279 27.11 -23.18 -15.93
C PRO A 279 27.90 -21.93 -16.28
N SER A 280 29.18 -21.90 -15.93
CA SER A 280 30.07 -20.89 -16.44
C SER A 280 30.36 -21.22 -17.91
N ILE A 281 30.54 -20.17 -18.63
CA ILE A 281 30.83 -20.07 -20.04
C ILE A 281 31.81 -21.15 -20.47
N GLN A 282 31.43 -21.98 -21.41
CA GLN A 282 32.38 -22.63 -22.28
C GLN A 282 32.82 -21.58 -23.29
N GLY A 283 34.00 -20.97 -23.06
CA GLY A 283 34.72 -20.21 -24.05
C GLY A 283 35.48 -21.14 -24.97
#